data_4156fa14c151991a9e2c251acad412f4
#
_entry.id   4156fa14c151991a9e2c251acad412f4
#
_cell.length_a   1.000
_cell.length_b   1.000
_cell.length_c   1.000
_cell.angle_alpha   90.00
_cell.angle_beta   90.00
_cell.angle_gamma   90.00
#
_symmetry.space_group_name_H-M   'P 1'
#
loop_
_entity.id
_entity.type
_entity.pdbx_description
1 polymer ?
#
loop_
_entity_poly.entity_id
_entity_poly.type
_entity_poly.pdbx_seq_one_letter_code
_entity_poly.pdbx_strand_id
1 'polypeptide(L)'
;MNKIAKIAALAALALTCVASTACADKSITVISREEGSGTRGAFVELTGVEQKIDGKKVDMTTDDAQITNNTAAMLMTVAGDTQAIGYVSLGSLNETVKAVKIEGVEATAQNVADGSYKIARPFNIAYKADGQSDLSKDFIAYIMSAEGQAIINENGYVGSSDAAAYAANGASGKLVVGGSSSVSPVMVKLIEAYKAVNVNADIELLTSDSTTGMTSAIEGTYDIGMASRELKEDEAAALAHQAIAMDGIAVIVNLENPTEDMTVEQIASIFLGDATKWNEIVK
;
A
#
# COMPACT_ATOMS: atom_id res chain seq x y z
N MET A 1 -49.35 35.93 -11.93
CA MET A 1 -48.01 35.32 -11.81
C MET A 1 -47.17 35.76 -12.97
N ASN A 2 -46.22 36.61 -12.71
CA ASN A 2 -45.51 37.41 -13.71
C ASN A 2 -44.57 36.57 -14.61
N LYS A 3 -44.57 36.91 -15.90
CA LYS A 3 -43.69 36.28 -16.92
C LYS A 3 -42.18 36.24 -16.52
N ILE A 4 -41.77 37.14 -15.65
CA ILE A 4 -40.40 37.21 -15.09
C ILE A 4 -40.06 36.05 -14.15
N ALA A 5 -41.04 35.55 -13.37
CA ALA A 5 -40.83 34.42 -12.47
C ALA A 5 -40.67 33.06 -13.21
N LYS A 6 -41.24 32.94 -14.43
CA LYS A 6 -41.08 31.75 -15.25
C LYS A 6 -39.75 31.66 -15.97
N ILE A 7 -39.11 32.82 -16.28
CA ILE A 7 -37.83 32.85 -16.93
C ILE A 7 -36.69 32.56 -15.90
N ALA A 8 -36.85 33.00 -14.65
CA ALA A 8 -35.90 32.70 -13.58
C ALA A 8 -35.89 31.19 -13.19
N ALA A 9 -37.06 30.55 -13.24
CA ALA A 9 -37.17 29.10 -12.95
C ALA A 9 -36.57 28.21 -14.06
N LEU A 10 -36.63 28.63 -15.34
CA LEU A 10 -35.98 27.91 -16.43
C LEU A 10 -34.45 28.10 -16.44
N ALA A 11 -33.95 29.28 -16.03
CA ALA A 11 -32.49 29.54 -15.94
C ALA A 11 -31.85 28.80 -14.78
N ALA A 12 -32.57 28.58 -13.66
CA ALA A 12 -32.05 27.80 -12.51
C ALA A 12 -31.99 26.30 -12.80
N LEU A 13 -32.87 25.76 -13.67
CA LEU A 13 -32.88 24.33 -14.04
C LEU A 13 -31.80 24.00 -15.09
N ALA A 14 -31.37 24.99 -15.89
CA ALA A 14 -30.31 24.80 -16.89
C ALA A 14 -28.88 24.87 -16.29
N LEU A 15 -28.71 25.47 -15.10
CA LEU A 15 -27.39 25.61 -14.47
C LEU A 15 -26.96 24.39 -13.65
N THR A 16 -27.88 23.48 -13.30
CA THR A 16 -27.57 22.26 -12.53
C THR A 16 -27.16 21.08 -13.40
N CYS A 17 -27.36 21.14 -14.74
CA CYS A 17 -26.95 20.06 -15.65
C CYS A 17 -25.56 20.25 -16.29
N VAL A 18 -24.89 21.41 -16.10
CA VAL A 18 -23.60 21.68 -16.77
C VAL A 18 -22.40 21.23 -15.94
N ALA A 19 -22.57 21.01 -14.63
CA ALA A 19 -21.46 20.58 -13.77
C ALA A 19 -21.14 19.06 -13.88
N SER A 20 -22.09 18.23 -14.32
CA SER A 20 -21.89 16.77 -14.43
C SER A 20 -21.32 16.30 -15.77
N THR A 21 -21.25 17.16 -16.78
CA THR A 21 -20.73 16.77 -18.11
C THR A 21 -19.24 17.08 -18.32
N ALA A 22 -18.60 17.81 -17.41
CA ALA A 22 -17.20 18.23 -17.58
C ALA A 22 -16.17 17.12 -17.31
N CYS A 23 -16.54 16.03 -16.65
CA CYS A 23 -15.66 14.86 -16.42
C CYS A 23 -15.94 13.68 -17.36
N ALA A 24 -17.00 13.73 -18.13
CA ALA A 24 -17.59 12.55 -18.77
C ALA A 24 -16.79 11.95 -19.93
N ASP A 25 -15.75 12.59 -20.45
CA ASP A 25 -15.00 12.09 -21.62
C ASP A 25 -13.47 12.14 -21.42
N LYS A 26 -13.01 12.18 -20.16
CA LYS A 26 -11.57 12.23 -19.83
C LYS A 26 -11.01 10.82 -19.74
N SER A 27 -9.88 10.59 -20.40
CA SER A 27 -9.16 9.32 -20.34
C SER A 27 -8.59 9.10 -18.93
N ILE A 28 -8.61 7.86 -18.46
CA ILE A 28 -8.00 7.48 -17.20
C ILE A 28 -6.48 7.35 -17.41
N THR A 29 -5.69 7.92 -16.50
CA THR A 29 -4.25 7.68 -16.42
C THR A 29 -4.00 6.61 -15.36
N VAL A 30 -3.67 5.40 -15.78
CA VAL A 30 -3.36 4.29 -14.87
C VAL A 30 -1.92 4.44 -14.39
N ILE A 31 -1.74 4.48 -13.06
CA ILE A 31 -0.42 4.50 -12.43
C ILE A 31 -0.20 3.19 -11.69
N SER A 32 0.84 2.46 -12.04
CA SER A 32 1.22 1.22 -11.37
C SER A 32 2.62 1.31 -10.76
N ARG A 33 3.02 0.26 -10.07
CA ARG A 33 4.32 0.14 -9.44
C ARG A 33 5.25 -0.75 -10.28
N GLU A 34 6.52 -0.68 -9.97
CA GLU A 34 7.58 -1.53 -10.52
C GLU A 34 7.31 -3.03 -10.29
N GLU A 35 7.88 -3.88 -11.14
CA GLU A 35 7.64 -5.34 -11.12
C GLU A 35 8.02 -6.01 -9.77
N GLY A 36 9.08 -5.56 -9.11
CA GLY A 36 9.52 -6.06 -7.80
C GLY A 36 8.63 -5.63 -6.62
N SER A 37 7.68 -4.71 -6.84
CA SER A 37 6.83 -4.17 -5.79
C SER A 37 5.89 -5.22 -5.19
N GLY A 38 6.01 -5.45 -3.87
CA GLY A 38 5.06 -6.29 -3.16
C GLY A 38 3.65 -5.72 -3.13
N THR A 39 3.49 -4.38 -3.09
CA THR A 39 2.18 -3.74 -3.17
C THR A 39 1.51 -3.99 -4.52
N ARG A 40 2.27 -3.94 -5.64
CA ARG A 40 1.76 -4.32 -6.96
C ARG A 40 1.32 -5.78 -6.96
N GLY A 41 2.18 -6.70 -6.51
CA GLY A 41 1.84 -8.12 -6.49
C GLY A 41 0.56 -8.42 -5.71
N ALA A 42 0.44 -7.88 -4.49
CA ALA A 42 -0.77 -8.04 -3.68
C ALA A 42 -2.00 -7.36 -4.32
N PHE A 43 -1.83 -6.16 -4.89
CA PHE A 43 -2.92 -5.43 -5.54
C PHE A 43 -3.50 -6.20 -6.73
N VAL A 44 -2.66 -6.66 -7.66
CA VAL A 44 -3.13 -7.37 -8.86
C VAL A 44 -3.78 -8.71 -8.52
N GLU A 45 -3.29 -9.43 -7.49
CA GLU A 45 -3.89 -10.64 -6.99
C GLU A 45 -5.27 -10.38 -6.36
N LEU A 46 -5.36 -9.43 -5.44
CA LEU A 46 -6.58 -9.14 -4.68
C LEU A 46 -7.69 -8.48 -5.52
N THR A 47 -7.32 -7.78 -6.59
CA THR A 47 -8.28 -7.14 -7.50
C THR A 47 -8.64 -7.99 -8.72
N GLY A 48 -7.96 -9.13 -8.94
CA GLY A 48 -8.20 -9.99 -10.09
C GLY A 48 -7.54 -9.50 -11.39
N VAL A 49 -6.65 -8.52 -11.31
CA VAL A 49 -5.79 -8.11 -12.45
C VAL A 49 -4.76 -9.20 -12.75
N GLU A 50 -4.31 -9.95 -11.74
CA GLU A 50 -3.53 -11.17 -11.94
C GLU A 50 -4.44 -12.30 -12.44
N GLN A 51 -4.10 -12.91 -13.57
CA GLN A 51 -4.86 -13.99 -14.20
C GLN A 51 -4.03 -15.27 -14.30
N LYS A 52 -4.72 -16.43 -14.30
CA LYS A 52 -4.08 -17.72 -14.59
C LYS A 52 -4.07 -17.97 -16.09
N ILE A 53 -2.89 -17.98 -16.71
CA ILE A 53 -2.67 -18.33 -18.11
C ILE A 53 -1.77 -19.57 -18.15
N ASP A 54 -2.25 -20.66 -18.74
CA ASP A 54 -1.52 -21.94 -18.81
C ASP A 54 -1.02 -22.43 -17.44
N GLY A 55 -1.82 -22.21 -16.40
CA GLY A 55 -1.52 -22.61 -15.02
C GLY A 55 -0.56 -21.70 -14.28
N LYS A 56 -0.04 -20.64 -14.90
CA LYS A 56 0.84 -19.64 -14.28
C LYS A 56 0.06 -18.38 -13.95
N LYS A 57 0.40 -17.75 -12.83
CA LYS A 57 -0.07 -16.41 -12.46
C LYS A 57 0.64 -15.38 -13.32
N VAL A 58 -0.13 -14.54 -14.00
CA VAL A 58 0.38 -13.48 -14.88
C VAL A 58 -0.28 -12.17 -14.50
N ASP A 59 0.53 -11.16 -14.20
CA ASP A 59 0.07 -9.78 -14.01
C ASP A 59 -0.35 -9.22 -15.36
N MET A 60 -1.62 -8.88 -15.50
CA MET A 60 -2.24 -8.36 -16.71
C MET A 60 -2.43 -6.84 -16.67
N THR A 61 -1.70 -6.13 -15.80
CA THR A 61 -1.73 -4.66 -15.79
C THR A 61 -1.47 -4.12 -17.19
N THR A 62 -2.33 -3.22 -17.67
CA THR A 62 -2.23 -2.63 -19.02
C THR A 62 -0.84 -2.08 -19.31
N ASP A 63 -0.35 -2.30 -20.52
CA ASP A 63 0.94 -1.76 -20.99
C ASP A 63 0.96 -0.22 -21.06
N ASP A 64 -0.22 0.42 -21.08
CA ASP A 64 -0.36 1.88 -21.05
C ASP A 64 -0.15 2.49 -19.65
N ALA A 65 0.00 1.66 -18.60
CA ALA A 65 0.21 2.13 -17.24
C ALA A 65 1.56 2.82 -17.08
N GLN A 66 1.55 4.01 -16.47
CA GLN A 66 2.78 4.67 -16.04
C GLN A 66 3.35 3.94 -14.82
N ILE A 67 4.63 3.59 -14.87
CA ILE A 67 5.29 2.84 -13.80
C ILE A 67 6.06 3.77 -12.87
N THR A 68 5.79 3.66 -11.57
CA THR A 68 6.53 4.34 -10.50
C THR A 68 7.36 3.32 -9.71
N ASN A 69 8.50 3.75 -9.19
CA ASN A 69 9.49 2.88 -8.56
C ASN A 69 9.47 2.87 -7.02
N ASN A 70 8.55 3.61 -6.41
CA ASN A 70 8.35 3.60 -4.95
C ASN A 70 7.03 4.27 -4.56
N THR A 71 6.67 4.17 -3.28
CA THR A 71 5.42 4.71 -2.72
C THR A 71 5.33 6.25 -2.85
N ALA A 72 6.42 6.97 -2.61
CA ALA A 72 6.42 8.44 -2.69
C ALA A 72 6.18 8.93 -4.14
N ALA A 73 6.82 8.28 -5.12
CA ALA A 73 6.61 8.58 -6.54
C ALA A 73 5.15 8.32 -6.96
N MET A 74 4.52 7.24 -6.47
CA MET A 74 3.10 6.96 -6.71
C MET A 74 2.21 8.10 -6.23
N LEU A 75 2.38 8.55 -4.97
CA LEU A 75 1.62 9.66 -4.40
C LEU A 75 1.81 10.96 -5.20
N MET A 76 3.05 11.29 -5.55
CA MET A 76 3.36 12.51 -6.32
C MET A 76 2.75 12.46 -7.73
N THR A 77 2.80 11.31 -8.40
CA THR A 77 2.26 11.16 -9.76
C THR A 77 0.75 11.29 -9.76
N VAL A 78 0.04 10.62 -8.83
CA VAL A 78 -1.42 10.74 -8.71
C VAL A 78 -1.84 12.16 -8.28
N ALA A 79 -1.12 12.79 -7.37
CA ALA A 79 -1.38 14.17 -6.97
C ALA A 79 -1.20 15.18 -8.13
N GLY A 80 -0.32 14.89 -9.08
CA GLY A 80 0.00 15.76 -10.21
C GLY A 80 -0.91 15.61 -11.44
N ASP A 81 -1.76 14.58 -11.49
CA ASP A 81 -2.64 14.31 -12.64
C ASP A 81 -4.09 14.09 -12.19
N THR A 82 -4.99 15.00 -12.58
CA THR A 82 -6.42 14.95 -12.23
C THR A 82 -7.16 13.73 -12.80
N GLN A 83 -6.57 13.03 -13.74
CA GLN A 83 -7.12 11.83 -14.37
C GLN A 83 -6.49 10.54 -13.83
N ALA A 84 -5.49 10.65 -12.95
CA ALA A 84 -4.76 9.51 -12.44
C ALA A 84 -5.57 8.67 -11.45
N ILE A 85 -5.35 7.37 -11.54
CA ILE A 85 -5.69 6.37 -10.53
C ILE A 85 -4.45 5.54 -10.21
N GLY A 86 -4.23 5.25 -8.94
CA GLY A 86 -3.13 4.43 -8.47
C GLY A 86 -3.48 3.74 -7.14
N TYR A 87 -2.49 3.21 -6.47
CA TYR A 87 -2.69 2.52 -5.19
C TYR A 87 -1.47 2.66 -4.28
N VAL A 88 -1.71 2.75 -2.98
CA VAL A 88 -0.66 2.85 -1.95
C VAL A 88 -1.02 2.04 -0.71
N SER A 89 -0.03 1.77 0.12
CA SER A 89 -0.22 1.35 1.51
C SER A 89 -1.07 2.37 2.27
N LEU A 90 -2.04 1.89 3.04
CA LEU A 90 -2.92 2.73 3.85
C LEU A 90 -2.15 3.65 4.80
N GLY A 91 -1.11 3.11 5.48
CA GLY A 91 -0.28 3.92 6.38
C GLY A 91 0.63 4.93 5.67
N SER A 92 0.67 4.93 4.32
CA SER A 92 1.35 5.96 3.52
C SER A 92 0.41 7.03 2.95
N LEU A 93 -0.91 6.85 3.14
CA LEU A 93 -1.92 7.79 2.65
C LEU A 93 -1.72 9.16 3.31
N ASN A 94 -1.87 10.23 2.52
CA ASN A 94 -1.73 11.60 2.99
C ASN A 94 -2.73 12.53 2.29
N GLU A 95 -2.74 13.81 2.67
CA GLU A 95 -3.69 14.81 2.20
C GLU A 95 -3.49 15.24 0.74
N THR A 96 -2.49 14.74 0.02
CA THR A 96 -2.22 15.14 -1.38
C THR A 96 -3.05 14.35 -2.39
N VAL A 97 -3.65 13.24 -1.97
CA VAL A 97 -4.48 12.37 -2.79
C VAL A 97 -5.75 11.98 -2.03
N LYS A 98 -6.74 11.45 -2.75
CA LYS A 98 -7.99 10.96 -2.19
C LYS A 98 -8.05 9.44 -2.31
N ALA A 99 -8.29 8.72 -1.21
CA ALA A 99 -8.66 7.32 -1.26
C ALA A 99 -10.13 7.18 -1.64
N VAL A 100 -10.43 6.28 -2.58
CA VAL A 100 -11.81 5.90 -2.91
C VAL A 100 -12.26 4.75 -2.03
N LYS A 101 -13.55 4.71 -1.72
CA LYS A 101 -14.18 3.56 -1.06
C LYS A 101 -14.18 2.37 -2.01
N ILE A 102 -14.14 1.18 -1.45
CA ILE A 102 -14.31 -0.06 -2.20
C ILE A 102 -15.60 -0.72 -1.75
N GLU A 103 -16.60 -0.78 -2.65
CA GLU A 103 -17.91 -1.35 -2.35
C GLU A 103 -18.57 -0.68 -1.13
N GLY A 104 -18.45 0.65 -1.01
CA GLY A 104 -18.94 1.45 0.09
C GLY A 104 -18.08 1.44 1.35
N VAL A 105 -16.99 0.65 1.39
CA VAL A 105 -16.10 0.52 2.57
C VAL A 105 -14.89 1.43 2.43
N GLU A 106 -14.64 2.25 3.45
CA GLU A 106 -13.47 3.12 3.53
C GLU A 106 -12.18 2.34 3.83
N ALA A 107 -11.07 2.76 3.22
CA ALA A 107 -9.74 2.25 3.52
C ALA A 107 -9.29 2.81 4.89
N THR A 108 -9.57 2.07 5.97
CA THR A 108 -9.16 2.39 7.34
C THR A 108 -8.57 1.17 8.03
N ALA A 109 -7.68 1.39 9.01
CA ALA A 109 -7.11 0.31 9.81
C ALA A 109 -8.22 -0.53 10.50
N GLN A 110 -9.30 0.12 10.97
CA GLN A 110 -10.43 -0.56 11.59
C GLN A 110 -11.13 -1.51 10.62
N ASN A 111 -11.40 -1.06 9.38
CA ASN A 111 -12.07 -1.87 8.36
C ASN A 111 -11.16 -2.98 7.81
N VAL A 112 -9.85 -2.80 7.87
CA VAL A 112 -8.87 -3.87 7.60
C VAL A 112 -8.90 -4.90 8.74
N ALA A 113 -8.90 -4.46 9.99
CA ALA A 113 -8.88 -5.32 11.16
C ALA A 113 -10.12 -6.21 11.28
N ASP A 114 -11.32 -5.69 10.96
CA ASP A 114 -12.57 -6.44 11.02
C ASP A 114 -12.86 -7.21 9.72
N GLY A 115 -12.00 -7.06 8.69
CA GLY A 115 -12.10 -7.76 7.41
C GLY A 115 -13.17 -7.23 6.47
N SER A 116 -13.77 -6.07 6.74
CA SER A 116 -14.73 -5.42 5.83
C SER A 116 -14.03 -4.81 4.62
N TYR A 117 -12.82 -4.25 4.79
CA TYR A 117 -11.97 -3.80 3.68
C TYR A 117 -11.15 -4.96 3.11
N LYS A 118 -11.43 -5.35 1.86
CA LYS A 118 -10.94 -6.60 1.26
C LYS A 118 -9.54 -6.52 0.65
N ILE A 119 -9.07 -5.33 0.27
CA ILE A 119 -7.77 -5.16 -0.37
C ILE A 119 -6.72 -4.92 0.72
N ALA A 120 -6.30 -5.99 1.39
CA ALA A 120 -5.33 -5.95 2.49
C ALA A 120 -4.33 -7.11 2.38
N ARG A 121 -3.11 -6.90 2.86
CA ARG A 121 -2.03 -7.89 2.82
C ARG A 121 -1.11 -7.73 4.04
N PRO A 122 -0.32 -8.77 4.39
CA PRO A 122 0.66 -8.66 5.46
C PRO A 122 1.85 -7.79 5.05
N PHE A 123 2.41 -7.13 6.05
CA PHE A 123 3.79 -6.68 6.04
C PHE A 123 4.64 -7.75 6.71
N ASN A 124 5.60 -8.28 5.98
CA ASN A 124 6.49 -9.33 6.43
C ASN A 124 7.91 -8.82 6.61
N ILE A 125 8.58 -9.31 7.63
CA ILE A 125 10.03 -9.33 7.74
C ILE A 125 10.53 -10.74 7.53
N ALA A 126 11.69 -10.88 6.88
CA ALA A 126 12.28 -12.17 6.59
C ALA A 126 13.80 -12.14 6.79
N TYR A 127 14.38 -13.26 7.24
CA TYR A 127 15.78 -13.35 7.64
C TYR A 127 16.27 -14.79 7.55
N LYS A 128 17.58 -14.99 7.47
CA LYS A 128 18.15 -16.36 7.59
C LYS A 128 17.96 -16.85 9.03
N ALA A 129 17.41 -18.04 9.21
CA ALA A 129 17.22 -18.64 10.53
C ALA A 129 18.58 -18.91 11.20
N ASP A 130 19.56 -19.37 10.40
CA ASP A 130 20.91 -19.66 10.86
C ASP A 130 21.79 -18.41 10.74
N GLY A 131 22.58 -18.14 11.78
CA GLY A 131 23.55 -17.05 11.77
C GLY A 131 23.02 -15.67 12.11
N GLN A 132 21.76 -15.55 12.58
CA GLN A 132 21.26 -14.28 13.09
C GLN A 132 22.14 -13.75 14.23
N SER A 133 22.49 -12.46 14.16
CA SER A 133 23.12 -11.76 15.28
C SER A 133 22.17 -11.59 16.46
N ASP A 134 22.71 -11.42 17.66
CA ASP A 134 21.87 -11.15 18.84
C ASP A 134 21.11 -9.83 18.68
N LEU A 135 21.70 -8.83 17.98
CA LEU A 135 21.02 -7.58 17.66
C LEU A 135 19.81 -7.81 16.71
N SER A 136 19.94 -8.67 15.70
CA SER A 136 18.81 -9.01 14.81
C SER A 136 17.67 -9.65 15.58
N LYS A 137 17.96 -10.62 16.43
CA LYS A 137 16.95 -11.29 17.28
C LYS A 137 16.27 -10.32 18.23
N ASP A 138 17.03 -9.42 18.84
CA ASP A 138 16.52 -8.45 19.80
C ASP A 138 15.65 -7.39 19.11
N PHE A 139 16.07 -6.90 17.93
CA PHE A 139 15.25 -5.95 17.17
C PHE A 139 13.94 -6.58 16.69
N ILE A 140 13.96 -7.83 16.21
CA ILE A 140 12.76 -8.58 15.87
C ILE A 140 11.83 -8.75 17.09
N ALA A 141 12.40 -9.10 18.26
CA ALA A 141 11.65 -9.18 19.49
C ALA A 141 11.02 -7.83 19.88
N TYR A 142 11.72 -6.70 19.66
CA TYR A 142 11.18 -5.37 19.84
C TYR A 142 10.01 -5.06 18.91
N ILE A 143 10.15 -5.34 17.60
CA ILE A 143 9.08 -5.15 16.62
C ILE A 143 7.81 -5.90 17.06
N MET A 144 7.97 -7.11 17.56
CA MET A 144 6.87 -7.99 17.97
C MET A 144 6.39 -7.76 19.40
N SER A 145 7.01 -6.87 20.15
CA SER A 145 6.61 -6.50 21.51
C SER A 145 5.40 -5.57 21.54
N ALA A 146 4.80 -5.39 22.71
CA ALA A 146 3.70 -4.45 22.92
C ALA A 146 4.06 -3.04 22.50
N GLU A 147 5.31 -2.60 22.74
CA GLU A 147 5.83 -1.28 22.35
C GLU A 147 5.95 -1.15 20.83
N GLY A 148 6.52 -2.15 20.16
CA GLY A 148 6.63 -2.17 18.70
C GLY A 148 5.27 -2.24 18.02
N GLN A 149 4.35 -3.07 18.53
CA GLN A 149 3.01 -3.21 18.00
C GLN A 149 2.13 -1.96 18.24
N ALA A 150 2.35 -1.23 19.32
CA ALA A 150 1.71 0.07 19.55
C ALA A 150 2.12 1.08 18.46
N ILE A 151 3.41 1.17 18.12
CA ILE A 151 3.91 2.03 17.03
C ILE A 151 3.24 1.66 15.69
N ILE A 152 3.10 0.38 15.40
CA ILE A 152 2.44 -0.11 14.18
C ILE A 152 0.99 0.39 14.13
N ASN A 153 0.23 0.20 15.22
CA ASN A 153 -1.17 0.63 15.31
C ASN A 153 -1.33 2.16 15.23
N GLU A 154 -0.47 2.93 15.89
CA GLU A 154 -0.47 4.40 15.87
C GLU A 154 -0.16 4.99 14.46
N ASN A 155 0.51 4.21 13.60
CA ASN A 155 0.82 4.63 12.24
C ASN A 155 -0.17 4.09 11.18
N GLY A 156 -1.36 3.66 11.60
CA GLY A 156 -2.46 3.31 10.69
C GLY A 156 -2.39 1.90 10.10
N TYR A 157 -1.58 1.02 10.67
CA TYR A 157 -1.53 -0.40 10.34
C TYR A 157 -2.27 -1.23 11.40
N VAL A 158 -2.49 -2.49 11.13
CA VAL A 158 -3.12 -3.41 12.10
C VAL A 158 -2.05 -4.34 12.66
N GLY A 159 -1.62 -4.04 13.88
CA GLY A 159 -0.69 -4.85 14.65
C GLY A 159 -1.40 -5.85 15.57
N SER A 160 -0.61 -6.64 16.32
CA SER A 160 -1.11 -7.54 17.35
C SER A 160 -1.54 -6.78 18.60
N SER A 161 -2.68 -7.18 19.19
CA SER A 161 -3.15 -6.65 20.50
C SER A 161 -2.59 -7.40 21.70
N ASP A 162 -2.08 -8.62 21.50
CA ASP A 162 -1.74 -9.56 22.59
C ASP A 162 -0.21 -9.72 22.76
N ALA A 163 0.57 -8.75 22.25
CA ALA A 163 2.02 -8.77 22.34
C ALA A 163 2.52 -8.56 23.77
N ALA A 164 3.54 -9.31 24.17
CA ALA A 164 4.21 -9.15 25.46
C ALA A 164 5.07 -7.86 25.47
N ALA A 165 5.30 -7.31 26.66
CA ALA A 165 6.21 -6.17 26.82
C ALA A 165 7.64 -6.53 26.36
N TYR A 166 8.34 -5.56 25.78
CA TYR A 166 9.73 -5.73 25.39
C TYR A 166 10.66 -5.92 26.58
N ALA A 167 11.53 -6.90 26.48
CA ALA A 167 12.56 -7.16 27.48
C ALA A 167 13.95 -6.97 26.84
N ALA A 168 14.59 -5.84 27.11
CA ALA A 168 15.91 -5.50 26.58
C ALA A 168 16.97 -6.52 26.99
N ASN A 169 17.78 -6.99 26.05
CA ASN A 169 18.90 -7.89 26.34
C ASN A 169 20.28 -7.22 26.20
N GLY A 170 20.33 -5.92 25.82
CA GLY A 170 21.57 -5.15 25.66
C GLY A 170 22.39 -5.53 24.43
N ALA A 171 21.78 -6.16 23.42
CA ALA A 171 22.45 -6.53 22.19
C ALA A 171 23.06 -5.31 21.49
N SER A 172 24.20 -5.48 20.83
CA SER A 172 24.92 -4.40 20.16
C SER A 172 25.47 -4.87 18.81
N GLY A 173 25.82 -3.92 17.94
CA GLY A 173 26.42 -4.21 16.63
C GLY A 173 25.76 -3.44 15.50
N LYS A 174 25.96 -3.93 14.28
CA LYS A 174 25.35 -3.38 13.06
C LYS A 174 24.29 -4.32 12.51
N LEU A 175 23.26 -3.73 11.93
CA LEU A 175 22.17 -4.44 11.32
C LEU A 175 21.75 -3.70 10.04
N VAL A 176 21.59 -4.41 8.93
CA VAL A 176 21.06 -3.87 7.67
C VAL A 176 19.65 -4.41 7.49
N VAL A 177 18.69 -3.50 7.49
CA VAL A 177 17.27 -3.79 7.22
C VAL A 177 16.91 -3.19 5.87
N GLY A 178 16.30 -3.93 4.96
CA GLY A 178 16.03 -3.36 3.66
C GLY A 178 14.88 -4.02 2.90
N GLY A 179 14.36 -3.31 1.89
CA GLY A 179 13.30 -3.82 1.02
C GLY A 179 12.14 -2.85 0.83
N SER A 180 10.92 -3.34 0.91
CA SER A 180 9.68 -2.67 0.54
C SER A 180 9.56 -1.21 0.97
N SER A 181 9.39 -0.31 -0.01
CA SER A 181 9.13 1.13 0.24
C SER A 181 7.78 1.40 0.93
N SER A 182 6.85 0.43 0.95
CA SER A 182 5.60 0.53 1.70
C SER A 182 5.77 0.18 3.18
N VAL A 183 6.74 -0.67 3.52
CA VAL A 183 7.09 -1.02 4.92
C VAL A 183 8.03 0.02 5.53
N SER A 184 8.88 0.65 4.73
CA SER A 184 9.90 1.60 5.21
C SER A 184 9.37 2.70 6.15
N PRO A 185 8.20 3.34 5.92
CA PRO A 185 7.73 4.39 6.82
C PRO A 185 7.53 3.92 8.27
N VAL A 186 6.91 2.76 8.48
CA VAL A 186 6.75 2.22 9.85
C VAL A 186 8.05 1.66 10.39
N MET A 187 8.91 1.11 9.53
CA MET A 187 10.22 0.59 9.95
C MET A 187 11.13 1.71 10.47
N VAL A 188 11.09 2.91 9.87
CA VAL A 188 11.78 4.10 10.40
C VAL A 188 11.36 4.36 11.85
N LYS A 189 10.05 4.35 12.13
CA LYS A 189 9.53 4.60 13.48
C LYS A 189 9.94 3.52 14.48
N LEU A 190 9.91 2.27 14.07
CA LEU A 190 10.37 1.14 14.87
C LEU A 190 11.86 1.23 15.19
N ILE A 191 12.70 1.59 14.22
CA ILE A 191 14.14 1.77 14.40
C ILE A 191 14.43 2.96 15.33
N GLU A 192 13.77 4.11 15.12
CA GLU A 192 13.92 5.29 15.98
C GLU A 192 13.59 4.98 17.44
N ALA A 193 12.46 4.32 17.68
CA ALA A 193 12.02 3.96 19.02
C ALA A 193 12.92 2.87 19.66
N TYR A 194 13.35 1.88 18.88
CA TYR A 194 14.28 0.86 19.36
C TYR A 194 15.64 1.47 19.74
N LYS A 195 16.19 2.39 18.96
CA LYS A 195 17.44 3.11 19.27
C LYS A 195 17.33 3.95 20.55
N ALA A 196 16.13 4.40 20.91
CA ALA A 196 15.90 5.13 22.17
C ALA A 196 16.05 4.21 23.41
N VAL A 197 15.72 2.92 23.28
CA VAL A 197 15.84 1.92 24.36
C VAL A 197 17.10 1.08 24.25
N ASN A 198 17.76 1.05 23.09
CA ASN A 198 19.03 0.37 22.85
C ASN A 198 20.01 1.28 22.07
N VAL A 199 20.74 2.11 22.80
CA VAL A 199 21.69 3.08 22.24
C VAL A 199 22.92 2.45 21.55
N ASN A 200 23.14 1.15 21.75
CA ASN A 200 24.26 0.40 21.15
C ASN A 200 23.90 -0.23 19.79
N ALA A 201 22.69 -0.05 19.32
CA ALA A 201 22.23 -0.56 18.04
C ALA A 201 22.57 0.42 16.90
N ASP A 202 23.32 -0.05 15.91
CA ASP A 202 23.57 0.65 14.64
C ASP A 202 22.77 -0.04 13.54
N ILE A 203 21.59 0.51 13.24
CA ILE A 203 20.67 -0.05 12.24
C ILE A 203 20.61 0.87 11.03
N GLU A 204 20.98 0.32 9.87
CA GLU A 204 20.87 0.95 8.56
C GLU A 204 19.59 0.47 7.88
N LEU A 205 18.78 1.40 7.34
CA LEU A 205 17.57 1.09 6.58
C LEU A 205 17.76 1.44 5.11
N LEU A 206 17.58 0.44 4.23
CA LEU A 206 17.71 0.56 2.78
C LEU A 206 16.34 0.35 2.11
N THR A 207 15.78 1.42 1.56
CA THR A 207 14.47 1.36 0.88
C THR A 207 14.63 0.96 -0.58
N SER A 208 13.92 -0.11 -0.97
CA SER A 208 13.83 -0.62 -2.35
C SER A 208 12.41 -1.18 -2.60
N ASP A 209 12.31 -2.35 -3.20
CA ASP A 209 11.10 -3.13 -3.37
C ASP A 209 11.14 -4.46 -2.58
N SER A 210 10.02 -5.18 -2.54
CA SER A 210 9.93 -6.42 -1.77
C SER A 210 10.81 -7.54 -2.34
N THR A 211 10.89 -7.66 -3.65
CA THR A 211 11.70 -8.71 -4.29
C THR A 211 13.18 -8.49 -4.01
N THR A 212 13.67 -7.24 -4.15
CA THR A 212 15.03 -6.87 -3.76
C THR A 212 15.30 -7.15 -2.28
N GLY A 213 14.34 -6.83 -1.39
CA GLY A 213 14.44 -7.13 0.04
C GLY A 213 14.62 -8.62 0.33
N MET A 214 13.81 -9.47 -0.30
CA MET A 214 13.89 -10.93 -0.12
C MET A 214 15.17 -11.51 -0.73
N THR A 215 15.53 -11.13 -1.95
CA THR A 215 16.77 -11.59 -2.61
C THR A 215 18.00 -11.22 -1.79
N SER A 216 18.10 -9.98 -1.32
CA SER A 216 19.22 -9.51 -0.51
C SER A 216 19.30 -10.21 0.85
N ALA A 217 18.17 -10.56 1.47
CA ALA A 217 18.13 -11.38 2.67
C ALA A 217 18.59 -12.82 2.40
N ILE A 218 18.21 -13.44 1.27
CA ILE A 218 18.68 -14.76 0.84
C ILE A 218 20.20 -14.74 0.60
N GLU A 219 20.72 -13.71 -0.04
CA GLU A 219 22.15 -13.53 -0.29
C GLU A 219 22.95 -13.18 0.98
N GLY A 220 22.26 -12.65 2.01
CA GLY A 220 22.89 -12.24 3.28
C GLY A 220 23.52 -10.84 3.22
N THR A 221 23.14 -10.01 2.24
CA THR A 221 23.50 -8.58 2.17
C THR A 221 22.61 -7.73 3.06
N TYR A 222 21.36 -8.19 3.31
CA TYR A 222 20.49 -7.66 4.35
C TYR A 222 20.33 -8.70 5.47
N ASP A 223 20.40 -8.25 6.71
CA ASP A 223 20.15 -9.09 7.88
C ASP A 223 18.65 -9.36 8.03
N ILE A 224 17.81 -8.35 7.67
CA ILE A 224 16.36 -8.43 7.65
C ILE A 224 15.84 -7.83 6.35
N GLY A 225 15.13 -8.64 5.57
CA GLY A 225 14.39 -8.20 4.39
C GLY A 225 12.97 -7.78 4.76
N MET A 226 12.39 -6.83 4.00
CA MET A 226 11.02 -6.35 4.18
C MET A 226 10.18 -6.61 2.94
N ALA A 227 8.99 -7.19 3.11
CA ALA A 227 8.02 -7.39 2.04
C ALA A 227 6.62 -6.89 2.42
N SER A 228 5.92 -6.29 1.46
CA SER A 228 4.52 -5.86 1.56
C SER A 228 3.58 -6.79 0.76
N ARG A 229 3.81 -8.07 0.89
CA ARG A 229 3.05 -9.19 0.32
C ARG A 229 3.40 -10.47 1.07
N GLU A 230 2.66 -11.53 0.82
CA GLU A 230 3.13 -12.87 1.18
C GLU A 230 4.46 -13.19 0.49
N LEU A 231 5.28 -13.99 1.14
CA LEU A 231 6.51 -14.47 0.53
C LEU A 231 6.19 -15.47 -0.59
N LYS A 232 6.99 -15.45 -1.65
CA LYS A 232 6.94 -16.49 -2.67
C LYS A 232 7.42 -17.82 -2.08
N GLU A 233 7.04 -18.95 -2.69
CA GLU A 233 7.38 -20.29 -2.19
C GLU A 233 8.89 -20.48 -2.04
N ASP A 234 9.69 -20.01 -2.98
CA ASP A 234 11.15 -20.06 -2.95
C ASP A 234 11.76 -19.17 -1.85
N GLU A 235 11.18 -17.98 -1.64
CA GLU A 235 11.58 -17.06 -0.57
C GLU A 235 11.26 -17.67 0.82
N ALA A 236 10.06 -18.21 0.99
CA ALA A 236 9.63 -18.85 2.24
C ALA A 236 10.38 -20.16 2.54
N ALA A 237 10.87 -20.85 1.51
CA ALA A 237 11.72 -22.02 1.70
C ALA A 237 13.15 -21.66 2.13
N ALA A 238 13.63 -20.46 1.79
CA ALA A 238 14.99 -20.00 2.06
C ALA A 238 15.13 -19.16 3.35
N LEU A 239 14.04 -18.51 3.80
CA LEU A 239 14.04 -17.55 4.88
C LEU A 239 13.01 -17.91 5.95
N ALA A 240 13.39 -17.73 7.21
CA ALA A 240 12.40 -17.55 8.28
C ALA A 240 11.72 -16.20 8.09
N HIS A 241 10.43 -16.13 8.35
CA HIS A 241 9.67 -14.90 8.19
C HIS A 241 8.51 -14.82 9.19
N GLN A 242 8.05 -13.60 9.42
CA GLN A 242 6.83 -13.36 10.18
C GLN A 242 6.14 -12.07 9.77
N ALA A 243 4.82 -12.08 9.81
CA ALA A 243 4.03 -10.88 9.63
C ALA A 243 4.18 -9.96 10.85
N ILE A 244 4.48 -8.69 10.60
CA ILE A 244 4.58 -7.67 11.65
C ILE A 244 3.33 -6.81 11.75
N ALA A 245 2.54 -6.74 10.66
CA ALA A 245 1.29 -5.98 10.57
C ALA A 245 0.42 -6.50 9.42
N MET A 246 -0.88 -6.20 9.48
CA MET A 246 -1.73 -6.17 8.28
C MET A 246 -1.88 -4.72 7.82
N ASP A 247 -1.86 -4.51 6.50
CA ASP A 247 -1.98 -3.20 5.88
C ASP A 247 -2.97 -3.23 4.73
N GLY A 248 -3.86 -2.23 4.68
CA GLY A 248 -4.76 -2.02 3.55
C GLY A 248 -4.02 -1.43 2.35
N ILE A 249 -4.45 -1.78 1.14
CA ILE A 249 -4.03 -1.10 -0.08
C ILE A 249 -5.15 -0.14 -0.48
N ALA A 250 -4.93 1.16 -0.25
CA ALA A 250 -5.86 2.20 -0.65
C ALA A 250 -5.73 2.45 -2.16
N VAL A 251 -6.85 2.38 -2.88
CA VAL A 251 -6.95 2.90 -4.24
C VAL A 251 -7.09 4.41 -4.16
N ILE A 252 -6.23 5.13 -4.88
CA ILE A 252 -6.11 6.57 -4.78
C ILE A 252 -6.34 7.26 -6.12
N VAL A 253 -6.97 8.42 -6.04
CA VAL A 253 -7.16 9.34 -7.16
C VAL A 253 -6.72 10.76 -6.77
N ASN A 254 -6.58 11.64 -7.75
CA ASN A 254 -6.33 13.06 -7.49
C ASN A 254 -7.48 13.67 -6.68
N LEU A 255 -7.19 14.69 -5.86
CA LEU A 255 -8.19 15.39 -5.03
C LEU A 255 -9.36 15.98 -5.85
N GLU A 256 -9.09 16.40 -7.09
CA GLU A 256 -10.12 16.97 -7.99
C GLU A 256 -10.95 15.90 -8.73
N ASN A 257 -10.57 14.63 -8.63
CA ASN A 257 -11.35 13.54 -9.23
C ASN A 257 -12.66 13.35 -8.47
N PRO A 258 -13.83 13.33 -9.12
CA PRO A 258 -15.12 13.23 -8.43
C PRO A 258 -15.46 11.83 -7.91
N THR A 259 -14.69 10.81 -8.25
CA THR A 259 -14.96 9.42 -7.86
C THR A 259 -14.80 9.24 -6.35
N GLU A 260 -15.84 8.71 -5.70
CA GLU A 260 -15.88 8.48 -4.25
C GLU A 260 -15.90 6.99 -3.88
N ASP A 261 -16.40 6.14 -4.78
CA ASP A 261 -16.60 4.71 -4.54
C ASP A 261 -16.41 3.92 -5.83
N MET A 262 -15.84 2.72 -5.74
CA MET A 262 -15.63 1.81 -6.86
C MET A 262 -15.83 0.37 -6.40
N THR A 263 -16.29 -0.50 -7.31
CA THR A 263 -16.23 -1.95 -7.07
C THR A 263 -14.85 -2.51 -7.43
N VAL A 264 -14.55 -3.71 -6.92
CA VAL A 264 -13.31 -4.42 -7.28
C VAL A 264 -13.25 -4.68 -8.78
N GLU A 265 -14.38 -5.00 -9.42
CA GLU A 265 -14.46 -5.24 -10.87
C GLU A 265 -14.18 -3.97 -11.69
N GLN A 266 -14.65 -2.79 -11.22
CA GLN A 266 -14.35 -1.53 -11.88
C GLN A 266 -12.85 -1.22 -11.81
N ILE A 267 -12.22 -1.45 -10.67
CA ILE A 267 -10.76 -1.30 -10.48
C ILE A 267 -10.03 -2.26 -11.43
N ALA A 268 -10.41 -3.55 -11.43
CA ALA A 268 -9.82 -4.53 -12.34
C ALA A 268 -9.94 -4.08 -13.80
N SER A 269 -11.13 -3.66 -14.24
CA SER A 269 -11.37 -3.21 -15.61
C SER A 269 -10.48 -2.04 -16.03
N ILE A 270 -10.20 -1.09 -15.12
CA ILE A 270 -9.26 0.01 -15.38
C ILE A 270 -7.83 -0.51 -15.52
N PHE A 271 -7.38 -1.31 -14.58
CA PHE A 271 -5.99 -1.78 -14.57
C PHE A 271 -5.69 -2.84 -15.63
N LEU A 272 -6.71 -3.53 -16.15
CA LEU A 272 -6.63 -4.39 -17.35
C LEU A 272 -6.62 -3.56 -18.66
N GLY A 273 -7.03 -2.29 -18.63
CA GLY A 273 -7.18 -1.45 -19.81
C GLY A 273 -8.51 -1.62 -20.56
N ASP A 274 -9.47 -2.35 -19.97
CA ASP A 274 -10.81 -2.55 -20.56
C ASP A 274 -11.65 -1.26 -20.44
N ALA A 275 -11.53 -0.53 -19.32
CA ALA A 275 -12.13 0.78 -19.12
C ALA A 275 -11.04 1.86 -19.21
N THR A 276 -11.17 2.76 -20.19
CA THR A 276 -10.16 3.79 -20.48
C THR A 276 -10.64 5.21 -20.20
N LYS A 277 -11.93 5.37 -19.85
CA LYS A 277 -12.54 6.67 -19.58
C LYS A 277 -13.32 6.67 -18.29
N TRP A 278 -13.29 7.78 -17.56
CA TRP A 278 -14.00 7.94 -16.29
C TRP A 278 -15.52 7.81 -16.41
N ASN A 279 -16.12 8.17 -17.56
CA ASN A 279 -17.57 8.00 -17.79
C ASN A 279 -18.02 6.53 -17.93
N GLU A 280 -17.10 5.59 -18.12
CA GLU A 280 -17.37 4.15 -18.13
C GLU A 280 -17.51 3.60 -16.71
N ILE A 281 -16.96 4.31 -15.72
CA ILE A 281 -16.89 3.93 -14.31
C ILE A 281 -17.95 4.67 -13.47
N VAL A 282 -18.02 6.00 -13.61
CA VAL A 282 -18.93 6.85 -12.83
C VAL A 282 -20.25 6.99 -13.62
N LYS A 283 -21.33 6.41 -13.10
CA LYS A 283 -22.69 6.53 -13.68
C LYS A 283 -23.46 7.67 -13.04
#